data_0bd46b222f5b489397e76ff44c2422e2
#
_entry.id   0bd46b222f5b489397e76ff44c2422e2
#
_cell.length_a   1.000
_cell.length_b   1.000
_cell.length_c   1.000
_cell.angle_alpha   90.00
_cell.angle_beta   90.00
_cell.angle_gamma   90.00
#
_symmetry.space_group_name_H-M   'P 1'
#
loop_
_entity.id
_entity.type
_entity.pdbx_description
1 polymer ?
#
loop_
_entity_poly.entity_id
_entity_poly.type
_entity_poly.pdbx_seq_one_letter_code
_entity_poly.pdbx_strand_id
1 'polypeptide(L)'
;MLAPRLLVCVVLAPWPALISAQDSAPDTIPFHAHQWAAQFGGGASFASLGLLRFTAPTRAWLLDFRFTGGHSHDRQYDQDTPVGDGYTSNANIDARIGRRFYQGRGKSVVSFQTIGLLGGFAHACSALKQPPFSGGSCSNGWTAGAYGELGGAYLITRRFSIGGTATVAFSYQRMTASASGGQVEKRWSYSGSIQGLSFAATVYF
;
A
#
# COMPACT_ATOMS: atom_id res chain seq x y z
N MET A 1 -1.78 13.61 37.69
CA MET A 1 -1.54 13.60 36.22
C MET A 1 -2.76 12.95 35.55
N LEU A 2 -3.67 13.78 35.03
CA LEU A 2 -4.90 13.31 34.36
C LEU A 2 -4.58 13.03 32.89
N ALA A 3 -4.79 11.79 32.47
CA ALA A 3 -4.68 11.41 31.05
C ALA A 3 -5.92 11.94 30.30
N PRO A 4 -5.75 12.64 29.17
CA PRO A 4 -6.89 13.01 28.35
C PRO A 4 -7.42 11.79 27.62
N ARG A 5 -8.65 11.40 27.96
CA ARG A 5 -9.43 10.44 27.16
C ARG A 5 -9.84 11.12 25.87
N LEU A 6 -9.12 10.82 24.79
CA LEU A 6 -9.52 11.22 23.44
C LEU A 6 -10.74 10.37 23.04
N LEU A 7 -11.91 11.00 23.08
CA LEU A 7 -13.14 10.43 22.56
C LEU A 7 -13.07 10.52 21.02
N VAL A 8 -12.70 9.42 20.37
CA VAL A 8 -12.77 9.31 18.91
C VAL A 8 -14.23 9.11 18.54
N CYS A 9 -14.95 10.20 18.26
CA CYS A 9 -16.23 10.14 17.57
C CYS A 9 -16.01 9.67 16.15
N VAL A 10 -16.21 8.39 15.90
CA VAL A 10 -16.36 7.85 14.54
C VAL A 10 -17.72 8.35 14.05
N VAL A 11 -17.70 9.45 13.30
CA VAL A 11 -18.86 9.91 12.54
C VAL A 11 -19.07 8.91 11.42
N LEU A 12 -19.92 7.92 11.68
CA LEU A 12 -20.54 7.10 10.64
C LEU A 12 -21.53 8.01 9.90
N ALA A 13 -21.02 8.82 8.97
CA ALA A 13 -21.89 9.50 8.03
C ALA A 13 -22.63 8.40 7.25
N PRO A 14 -23.96 8.43 7.19
CA PRO A 14 -24.70 7.54 6.30
C PRO A 14 -24.26 7.91 4.90
N TRP A 15 -23.53 7.03 4.24
CA TRP A 15 -23.24 7.15 2.82
C TRP A 15 -24.58 7.23 2.11
N PRO A 16 -24.88 8.35 1.44
CA PRO A 16 -26.11 8.43 0.68
C PRO A 16 -26.08 7.30 -0.34
N ALA A 17 -27.09 6.48 -0.31
CA ALA A 17 -27.39 5.51 -1.35
C ALA A 17 -27.79 6.26 -2.63
N LEU A 18 -26.84 6.99 -3.22
CA LEU A 18 -26.93 7.57 -4.55
C LEU A 18 -26.49 6.53 -5.58
N ILE A 19 -27.09 5.35 -5.49
CA ILE A 19 -27.17 4.46 -6.63
C ILE A 19 -28.59 4.57 -7.13
N SER A 20 -28.89 5.69 -7.75
CA SER A 20 -30.01 5.75 -8.70
C SER A 20 -29.74 4.70 -9.77
N ALA A 21 -30.57 3.70 -9.78
CA ALA A 21 -30.69 2.79 -10.91
C ALA A 21 -30.98 3.62 -12.15
N GLN A 22 -29.97 3.94 -12.92
CA GLN A 22 -30.13 4.23 -14.33
C GLN A 22 -30.25 2.88 -14.99
N ASP A 23 -31.46 2.54 -15.45
CA ASP A 23 -31.72 1.51 -16.44
C ASP A 23 -30.96 1.87 -17.72
N SER A 24 -29.71 1.51 -17.74
CA SER A 24 -28.84 1.52 -18.91
C SER A 24 -28.73 0.08 -19.37
N ALA A 25 -28.83 -0.15 -20.67
CA ALA A 25 -28.62 -1.43 -21.32
C ALA A 25 -27.48 -2.22 -20.64
N PRO A 26 -27.56 -3.57 -20.57
CA PRO A 26 -26.63 -4.35 -19.78
C PRO A 26 -25.20 -4.06 -20.25
N ASP A 27 -24.50 -3.21 -19.51
CA ASP A 27 -23.07 -2.98 -19.67
C ASP A 27 -22.41 -4.33 -19.43
N THR A 28 -22.03 -4.99 -20.49
CA THR A 28 -21.39 -6.30 -20.44
C THR A 28 -20.00 -6.12 -19.86
N ILE A 29 -19.93 -6.19 -18.53
CA ILE A 29 -18.65 -6.30 -17.84
C ILE A 29 -17.99 -7.59 -18.33
N PRO A 30 -16.76 -7.54 -18.85
CA PRO A 30 -16.14 -8.69 -19.55
C PRO A 30 -15.66 -9.79 -18.60
N PHE A 31 -15.98 -9.71 -17.32
CA PHE A 31 -15.53 -10.68 -16.32
C PHE A 31 -16.58 -11.76 -16.06
N HIS A 32 -16.10 -12.92 -15.64
CA HIS A 32 -16.93 -14.07 -15.32
C HIS A 32 -16.76 -14.51 -13.87
N ALA A 33 -17.79 -15.11 -13.29
CA ALA A 33 -17.67 -15.77 -12.00
C ALA A 33 -16.60 -16.88 -12.07
N HIS A 34 -15.83 -17.05 -10.99
CA HIS A 34 -14.72 -18.00 -10.86
C HIS A 34 -13.48 -17.72 -11.71
N GLN A 35 -13.45 -16.64 -12.47
CA GLN A 35 -12.28 -16.19 -13.21
C GLN A 35 -11.18 -15.76 -12.23
N TRP A 36 -9.94 -16.03 -12.60
CA TRP A 36 -8.76 -15.54 -11.92
C TRP A 36 -8.08 -14.45 -12.74
N ALA A 37 -7.32 -13.59 -12.04
CA ALA A 37 -6.43 -12.66 -12.70
C ALA A 37 -5.20 -12.40 -11.84
N ALA A 38 -4.07 -12.19 -12.50
CA ALA A 38 -2.84 -11.72 -11.88
C ALA A 38 -2.66 -10.23 -12.20
N GLN A 39 -2.36 -9.44 -11.17
CA GLN A 39 -2.15 -8.00 -11.27
C GLN A 39 -0.70 -7.69 -10.90
N PHE A 40 0.01 -7.02 -11.79
CA PHE A 40 1.36 -6.51 -11.58
C PHE A 40 1.27 -5.00 -11.47
N GLY A 41 1.66 -4.45 -10.35
CA GLY A 41 1.52 -3.04 -10.10
C GLY A 41 2.81 -2.39 -9.60
N GLY A 42 2.79 -1.09 -9.59
CA GLY A 42 3.88 -0.31 -9.04
C GLY A 42 3.55 1.16 -8.94
N GLY A 43 4.36 1.84 -8.18
CA GLY A 43 4.37 3.29 -7.99
C GLY A 43 5.81 3.77 -7.96
N ALA A 44 6.02 5.03 -7.57
CA ALA A 44 7.34 5.63 -7.53
C ALA A 44 8.33 4.91 -6.58
N SER A 45 7.83 4.20 -5.56
CA SER A 45 8.67 3.61 -4.52
C SER A 45 8.35 2.16 -4.17
N PHE A 46 7.45 1.51 -4.90
CA PHE A 46 7.07 0.12 -4.60
C PHE A 46 6.74 -0.67 -5.86
N ALA A 47 6.89 -1.98 -5.78
CA ALA A 47 6.34 -2.95 -6.71
C ALA A 47 5.26 -3.78 -6.01
N SER A 48 4.28 -4.26 -6.74
CA SER A 48 3.23 -5.12 -6.20
C SER A 48 2.88 -6.28 -7.13
N LEU A 49 2.44 -7.37 -6.49
CA LEU A 49 1.93 -8.56 -7.13
C LEU A 49 0.58 -8.91 -6.49
N GLY A 50 -0.48 -8.85 -7.27
CA GLY A 50 -1.84 -9.13 -6.83
C GLY A 50 -2.44 -10.35 -7.52
N LEU A 51 -3.32 -11.03 -6.81
CA LEU A 51 -4.14 -12.11 -7.31
C LEU A 51 -5.61 -11.74 -7.09
N LEU A 52 -6.40 -11.80 -8.14
CA LEU A 52 -7.84 -11.58 -8.10
C LEU A 52 -8.58 -12.88 -8.36
N ARG A 53 -9.63 -13.11 -7.57
CA ARG A 53 -10.59 -14.18 -7.80
C ARG A 53 -11.99 -13.61 -7.89
N PHE A 54 -12.59 -13.66 -9.06
CA PHE A 54 -13.94 -13.16 -9.30
C PHE A 54 -14.97 -14.14 -8.70
N THR A 55 -15.85 -13.60 -7.86
CA THR A 55 -17.00 -14.35 -7.32
C THR A 55 -18.28 -14.06 -8.09
N ALA A 56 -18.29 -12.95 -8.80
CA ALA A 56 -19.35 -12.52 -9.72
C ALA A 56 -18.70 -11.60 -10.78
N PRO A 57 -19.37 -11.32 -11.90
CA PRO A 57 -18.81 -10.41 -12.91
C PRO A 57 -18.41 -9.03 -12.36
N THR A 58 -19.10 -8.55 -11.33
CA THR A 58 -18.88 -7.25 -10.71
C THR A 58 -18.08 -7.30 -9.42
N ARG A 59 -17.64 -8.46 -8.95
CA ARG A 59 -17.03 -8.60 -7.61
C ARG A 59 -15.88 -9.58 -7.62
N ALA A 60 -14.75 -9.18 -7.03
CA ALA A 60 -13.59 -10.05 -6.85
C ALA A 60 -13.01 -9.93 -5.44
N TRP A 61 -12.36 -10.98 -4.97
CA TRP A 61 -11.38 -10.91 -3.89
C TRP A 61 -10.04 -10.51 -4.48
N LEU A 62 -9.33 -9.64 -3.78
CA LEU A 62 -7.97 -9.24 -4.09
C LEU A 62 -7.07 -9.68 -2.95
N LEU A 63 -5.96 -10.35 -3.28
CA LEU A 63 -4.81 -10.53 -2.43
C LEU A 63 -3.63 -9.84 -3.11
N ASP A 64 -3.01 -8.86 -2.48
CA ASP A 64 -1.95 -8.03 -3.05
C ASP A 64 -0.76 -7.99 -2.10
N PHE A 65 0.44 -8.23 -2.62
CA PHE A 65 1.70 -8.11 -1.92
C PHE A 65 2.46 -6.93 -2.48
N ARG A 66 2.94 -6.07 -1.59
CA ARG A 66 3.74 -4.90 -1.95
C ARG A 66 5.13 -5.01 -1.34
N PHE A 67 6.09 -4.62 -2.13
CA PHE A 67 7.49 -4.65 -1.78
C PHE A 67 8.07 -3.26 -1.95
N THR A 68 8.73 -2.76 -0.91
CA THR A 68 9.47 -1.51 -0.93
C THR A 68 10.83 -1.77 -0.33
N GLY A 69 11.88 -1.30 -0.98
CA GLY A 69 13.23 -1.43 -0.47
C GLY A 69 14.12 -0.33 -1.03
N GLY A 70 15.13 0.01 -0.27
CA GLY A 70 16.10 1.00 -0.67
C GLY A 70 17.40 0.83 0.09
N HIS A 71 18.48 1.25 -0.55
CA HIS A 71 19.79 1.36 0.05
C HIS A 71 20.39 2.70 -0.39
N SER A 72 20.86 3.48 0.56
CA SER A 72 21.60 4.71 0.29
C SER A 72 22.93 4.69 1.02
N HIS A 73 23.91 5.30 0.39
CA HIS A 73 25.25 5.48 0.93
C HIS A 73 25.60 6.96 0.80
N ASP A 74 25.81 7.62 1.94
CA ASP A 74 26.10 9.05 2.01
C ASP A 74 27.50 9.26 2.54
N ARG A 75 28.33 10.01 1.80
CA ARG A 75 29.64 10.46 2.23
C ARG A 75 29.58 11.94 2.57
N GLN A 76 30.03 12.27 3.76
CA GLN A 76 30.21 13.65 4.19
C GLN A 76 31.65 14.10 3.96
N TYR A 77 31.79 15.30 3.38
CA TYR A 77 33.08 15.91 3.10
C TYR A 77 33.18 17.25 3.85
N ASP A 78 34.34 17.52 4.39
CA ASP A 78 34.72 18.84 4.89
C ASP A 78 36.00 19.29 4.14
N GLN A 79 35.89 20.38 3.37
CA GLN A 79 36.98 20.92 2.52
C GLN A 79 37.68 19.82 1.69
N ASP A 80 36.89 19.03 0.95
CA ASP A 80 37.31 17.88 0.11
C ASP A 80 37.89 16.68 0.87
N THR A 81 37.91 16.70 2.19
CA THR A 81 38.32 15.55 3.00
C THR A 81 37.10 14.75 3.47
N PRO A 82 37.05 13.44 3.25
CA PRO A 82 35.96 12.62 3.74
C PRO A 82 35.97 12.56 5.27
N VAL A 83 34.95 13.11 5.92
CA VAL A 83 34.83 13.16 7.39
C VAL A 83 33.82 12.18 7.96
N GLY A 84 32.95 11.64 7.12
CA GLY A 84 31.96 10.66 7.54
C GLY A 84 31.46 9.78 6.41
N ASP A 85 31.09 8.57 6.76
CA ASP A 85 30.54 7.57 5.87
C ASP A 85 29.28 6.98 6.50
N GLY A 86 28.15 7.16 5.85
CA GLY A 86 26.83 6.71 6.33
C GLY A 86 26.16 5.80 5.32
N TYR A 87 25.43 4.82 5.81
CA TYR A 87 24.54 4.04 4.97
C TYR A 87 23.20 3.80 5.64
N THR A 88 22.16 3.73 4.83
CA THR A 88 20.81 3.40 5.25
C THR A 88 20.27 2.30 4.34
N SER A 89 19.66 1.30 4.93
CA SER A 89 18.93 0.26 4.20
C SER A 89 17.55 0.07 4.79
N ASN A 90 16.56 -0.11 3.93
CA ASN A 90 15.19 -0.40 4.34
C ASN A 90 14.58 -1.49 3.46
N ALA A 91 13.71 -2.28 4.05
CA ALA A 91 12.90 -3.27 3.35
C ALA A 91 11.53 -3.36 4.03
N ASN A 92 10.46 -3.23 3.24
CA ASN A 92 9.09 -3.37 3.71
C ASN A 92 8.34 -4.36 2.82
N ILE A 93 7.55 -5.19 3.46
CA ILE A 93 6.65 -6.14 2.80
C ILE A 93 5.27 -5.92 3.39
N ASP A 94 4.29 -5.59 2.56
CA ASP A 94 2.90 -5.45 2.93
C ASP A 94 2.05 -6.49 2.21
N ALA A 95 1.15 -7.13 2.93
CA ALA A 95 0.11 -7.97 2.38
C ALA A 95 -1.24 -7.27 2.56
N ARG A 96 -2.08 -7.33 1.53
CA ARG A 96 -3.40 -6.72 1.52
C ARG A 96 -4.43 -7.74 1.06
N ILE A 97 -5.55 -7.80 1.77
CA ILE A 97 -6.70 -8.58 1.37
C ILE A 97 -7.91 -7.67 1.30
N GLY A 98 -8.67 -7.73 0.21
CA GLY A 98 -9.80 -6.83 0.05
C GLY A 98 -10.88 -7.38 -0.87
N ARG A 99 -12.02 -6.72 -0.81
CA ARG A 99 -13.14 -6.93 -1.72
C ARG A 99 -13.15 -5.81 -2.75
N ARG A 100 -13.07 -6.17 -4.02
CA ARG A 100 -13.12 -5.23 -5.14
C ARG A 100 -14.48 -5.31 -5.83
N PHE A 101 -15.05 -4.15 -6.09
CA PHE A 101 -16.34 -3.97 -6.77
C PHE A 101 -16.09 -3.24 -8.07
N TYR A 102 -16.55 -3.81 -9.17
CA TYR A 102 -16.39 -3.26 -10.51
C TYR A 102 -17.68 -2.63 -11.00
N GLN A 103 -17.54 -1.51 -11.71
CA GLN A 103 -18.61 -0.81 -12.40
C GLN A 103 -18.16 -0.58 -13.83
N GLY A 104 -18.91 -1.06 -14.81
CA GLY A 104 -18.62 -0.88 -16.24
C GLY A 104 -19.29 0.40 -16.76
N ARG A 105 -18.56 1.14 -17.58
CA ARG A 105 -19.10 2.20 -18.43
C ARG A 105 -18.67 1.96 -19.87
N GLY A 106 -19.12 0.82 -20.45
CA GLY A 106 -18.78 0.46 -21.83
C GLY A 106 -17.83 -0.74 -21.94
N LYS A 107 -17.50 -1.13 -23.18
CA LYS A 107 -16.80 -2.40 -23.46
C LYS A 107 -15.32 -2.41 -23.05
N SER A 108 -14.69 -1.26 -22.88
CA SER A 108 -13.24 -1.17 -22.70
C SER A 108 -12.80 -0.49 -21.40
N VAL A 109 -13.69 0.23 -20.71
CA VAL A 109 -13.36 0.96 -19.48
C VAL A 109 -14.19 0.41 -18.33
N VAL A 110 -13.51 0.05 -17.25
CA VAL A 110 -14.15 -0.34 -15.99
C VAL A 110 -13.57 0.48 -14.86
N SER A 111 -14.43 1.01 -14.01
CA SER A 111 -14.03 1.58 -12.72
C SER A 111 -14.17 0.55 -11.62
N PHE A 112 -13.42 0.70 -10.56
CA PHE A 112 -13.53 -0.19 -9.42
C PHE A 112 -13.25 0.52 -8.11
N GLN A 113 -13.79 -0.05 -7.05
CA GLN A 113 -13.56 0.33 -5.66
C GLN A 113 -13.09 -0.92 -4.91
N THR A 114 -12.11 -0.76 -4.04
CA THR A 114 -11.65 -1.85 -3.16
C THR A 114 -11.72 -1.38 -1.73
N ILE A 115 -12.18 -2.24 -0.84
CA ILE A 115 -12.08 -2.05 0.62
C ILE A 115 -11.46 -3.29 1.20
N GLY A 116 -10.55 -3.13 2.16
CA GLY A 116 -9.85 -4.26 2.71
C GLY A 116 -8.99 -3.96 3.92
N LEU A 117 -8.26 -4.98 4.33
CA LEU A 117 -7.29 -4.95 5.43
C LEU A 117 -5.88 -5.04 4.87
N LEU A 118 -4.96 -4.43 5.58
CA LEU A 118 -3.54 -4.50 5.28
C LEU A 118 -2.76 -4.94 6.53
N GLY A 119 -1.67 -5.65 6.29
CA GLY A 119 -0.69 -5.99 7.31
C GLY A 119 0.69 -6.03 6.69
N GLY A 120 1.71 -5.61 7.43
CA GLY A 120 3.04 -5.52 6.88
C GLY A 120 4.12 -5.65 7.92
N PHE A 121 5.35 -5.84 7.42
CA PHE A 121 6.56 -5.87 8.20
C PHE A 121 7.59 -4.94 7.58
N ALA A 122 8.24 -4.16 8.45
CA ALA A 122 9.26 -3.20 8.08
C ALA A 122 10.57 -3.50 8.82
N HIS A 123 11.68 -3.43 8.09
CA HIS A 123 13.02 -3.49 8.62
C HIS A 123 13.83 -2.33 8.07
N ALA A 124 14.51 -1.58 8.94
CA ALA A 124 15.40 -0.50 8.52
C ALA A 124 16.63 -0.49 9.41
N CYS A 125 17.81 -0.32 8.79
CA CYS A 125 19.08 -0.15 9.47
C CYS A 125 19.77 1.12 8.95
N SER A 126 20.40 1.85 9.86
CA SER A 126 21.29 2.96 9.54
C SER A 126 22.58 2.83 10.32
N ALA A 127 23.70 3.18 9.71
CA ALA A 127 24.96 3.30 10.43
C ALA A 127 25.73 4.52 9.91
N LEU A 128 26.42 5.17 10.84
CA LEU A 128 27.28 6.28 10.58
C LEU A 128 28.68 5.97 11.15
N LYS A 129 29.71 6.12 10.33
CA LYS A 129 31.10 6.04 10.71
C LYS A 129 31.70 7.42 10.56
N GLN A 130 31.86 8.14 11.65
CA GLN A 130 32.49 9.45 11.70
C GLN A 130 33.46 9.46 12.90
N PRO A 131 34.78 9.37 12.68
CA PRO A 131 35.74 9.40 13.79
C PRO A 131 35.60 10.68 14.63
N PRO A 132 35.63 10.61 15.98
CA PRO A 132 35.79 9.39 16.79
C PRO A 132 34.52 8.59 17.04
N PHE A 133 33.39 8.97 16.42
CA PHE A 133 32.09 8.35 16.66
C PHE A 133 31.75 7.34 15.57
N SER A 134 31.34 6.16 15.97
CA SER A 134 30.71 5.21 15.09
C SER A 134 29.48 4.67 15.78
N GLY A 135 28.35 4.64 15.07
CA GLY A 135 27.10 4.15 15.63
C GLY A 135 26.19 3.62 14.54
N GLY A 136 25.33 2.71 14.92
CA GLY A 136 24.30 2.21 14.05
C GLY A 136 23.03 1.89 14.83
N SER A 137 21.91 1.90 14.14
CA SER A 137 20.63 1.48 14.70
C SER A 137 19.88 0.65 13.69
N CYS A 138 19.22 -0.40 14.16
CA CYS A 138 18.29 -1.16 13.37
C CYS A 138 16.91 -1.10 14.02
N SER A 139 15.88 -1.02 13.19
CA SER A 139 14.49 -1.05 13.64
C SER A 139 13.71 -2.13 12.90
N ASN A 140 12.86 -2.80 13.65
CA ASN A 140 11.90 -3.77 13.13
C ASN A 140 10.50 -3.32 13.55
N GLY A 141 9.55 -3.46 12.66
CA GLY A 141 8.18 -3.09 12.96
C GLY A 141 7.18 -3.92 12.20
N TRP A 142 5.95 -3.90 12.71
CA TRP A 142 4.82 -4.45 12.01
C TRP A 142 3.71 -3.38 11.91
N THR A 143 2.90 -3.52 10.89
CA THR A 143 1.79 -2.61 10.58
C THR A 143 0.54 -3.43 10.39
N ALA A 144 -0.59 -2.94 10.89
CA ALA A 144 -1.91 -3.48 10.59
C ALA A 144 -2.90 -2.35 10.39
N GLY A 145 -3.86 -2.51 9.48
CA GLY A 145 -4.79 -1.43 9.18
C GLY A 145 -5.87 -1.81 8.19
N ALA A 146 -6.56 -0.77 7.73
CA ALA A 146 -7.57 -0.86 6.69
C ALA A 146 -7.21 0.07 5.53
N TYR A 147 -7.67 -0.26 4.33
CA TYR A 147 -7.47 0.56 3.16
C TYR A 147 -8.71 0.61 2.26
N GLY A 148 -8.79 1.68 1.49
CA GLY A 148 -9.74 1.84 0.40
C GLY A 148 -9.00 2.26 -0.86
N GLU A 149 -9.43 1.74 -2.02
CA GLU A 149 -8.89 2.12 -3.32
C GLU A 149 -10.03 2.54 -4.24
N LEU A 150 -9.77 3.55 -5.03
CA LEU A 150 -10.57 3.96 -6.17
C LEU A 150 -9.70 3.83 -7.41
N GLY A 151 -10.20 3.20 -8.45
CA GLY A 151 -9.42 3.00 -9.65
C GLY A 151 -10.24 2.80 -10.90
N GLY A 152 -9.51 2.79 -12.01
CA GLY A 152 -10.04 2.48 -13.33
C GLY A 152 -9.05 1.63 -14.11
N ALA A 153 -9.58 0.80 -14.99
CA ALA A 153 -8.79 -0.02 -15.89
C ALA A 153 -9.34 0.08 -17.31
N TYR A 154 -8.44 0.15 -18.26
CA TYR A 154 -8.72 0.07 -19.69
C TYR A 154 -8.38 -1.33 -20.18
N LEU A 155 -9.36 -2.04 -20.71
CA LEU A 155 -9.21 -3.37 -21.29
C LEU A 155 -8.67 -3.24 -22.72
N ILE A 156 -7.41 -3.57 -22.90
CA ILE A 156 -6.79 -3.65 -24.23
C ILE A 156 -7.31 -4.87 -24.97
N THR A 157 -7.48 -5.97 -24.25
CA THR A 157 -8.11 -7.20 -24.73
C THR A 157 -9.01 -7.79 -23.65
N ARG A 158 -9.76 -8.84 -23.95
CA ARG A 158 -10.54 -9.57 -22.94
C ARG A 158 -9.68 -10.22 -21.85
N ARG A 159 -8.36 -10.37 -22.08
CA ARG A 159 -7.42 -11.02 -21.18
C ARG A 159 -6.39 -10.08 -20.59
N PHE A 160 -6.37 -8.81 -20.99
CA PHE A 160 -5.34 -7.89 -20.54
C PHE A 160 -5.90 -6.48 -20.37
N SER A 161 -5.59 -5.87 -19.23
CA SER A 161 -5.91 -4.48 -18.95
C SER A 161 -4.74 -3.73 -18.32
N ILE A 162 -4.73 -2.43 -18.51
CA ILE A 162 -3.89 -1.49 -17.78
C ILE A 162 -4.77 -0.54 -16.99
N GLY A 163 -4.34 -0.12 -15.83
CA GLY A 163 -5.15 0.73 -14.98
C GLY A 163 -4.35 1.53 -13.98
N GLY A 164 -5.06 2.38 -13.27
CA GLY A 164 -4.50 3.19 -12.19
C GLY A 164 -5.41 3.19 -10.98
N THR A 165 -4.81 3.37 -9.81
CA THR A 165 -5.53 3.44 -8.53
C THR A 165 -5.00 4.59 -7.67
N ALA A 166 -5.91 5.18 -6.90
CA ALA A 166 -5.61 6.01 -5.75
C ALA A 166 -6.00 5.24 -4.49
N THR A 167 -5.12 5.22 -3.50
CA THR A 167 -5.32 4.47 -2.26
C THR A 167 -5.32 5.40 -1.06
N VAL A 168 -6.28 5.19 -0.17
CA VAL A 168 -6.31 5.76 1.18
C VAL A 168 -6.12 4.63 2.17
N ALA A 169 -5.22 4.79 3.12
CA ALA A 169 -4.97 3.78 4.16
C ALA A 169 -4.95 4.42 5.54
N PHE A 170 -5.45 3.66 6.51
CA PHE A 170 -5.36 3.98 7.92
C PHE A 170 -4.73 2.80 8.65
N SER A 171 -3.62 3.03 9.35
CA SER A 171 -2.86 1.95 9.95
C SER A 171 -2.34 2.27 11.34
N TYR A 172 -2.22 1.23 12.14
CA TYR A 172 -1.44 1.18 13.37
C TYR A 172 -0.09 0.55 13.08
N GLN A 173 0.96 1.14 13.59
CA GLN A 173 2.33 0.65 13.46
C GLN A 173 2.99 0.53 14.83
N ARG A 174 3.71 -0.55 15.04
CA ARG A 174 4.58 -0.75 16.19
C ARG A 174 5.99 -1.04 15.73
N MET A 175 6.93 -0.26 16.22
CA MET A 175 8.37 -0.38 15.89
C MET A 175 9.19 -0.63 17.16
N THR A 176 10.24 -1.40 17.01
CA THR A 176 11.29 -1.59 18.01
C THR A 176 12.61 -1.23 17.36
N ALA A 177 13.29 -0.24 17.91
CA ALA A 177 14.61 0.19 17.45
C ALA A 177 15.67 -0.21 18.49
N SER A 178 16.81 -0.69 18.00
CA SER A 178 17.99 -1.00 18.80
C SER A 178 19.17 -0.19 18.31
N ALA A 179 19.85 0.53 19.21
CA ALA A 179 21.05 1.32 18.92
C ALA A 179 22.30 0.58 19.41
N SER A 180 23.45 0.96 18.86
CA SER A 180 24.78 0.38 19.18
C SER A 180 25.20 0.49 20.65
N GLY A 181 24.48 1.26 21.49
CA GLY A 181 24.67 1.33 22.94
C GLY A 181 23.83 0.36 23.76
N GLY A 182 23.14 -0.60 23.13
CA GLY A 182 22.25 -1.55 23.82
C GLY A 182 20.90 -0.96 24.22
N GLN A 183 20.62 0.28 23.86
CA GLN A 183 19.31 0.90 24.12
C GLN A 183 18.26 0.35 23.16
N VAL A 184 17.12 -0.04 23.74
CA VAL A 184 15.97 -0.52 22.97
C VAL A 184 14.82 0.45 23.15
N GLU A 185 14.35 1.03 22.07
CA GLU A 185 13.21 1.94 22.04
C GLU A 185 12.02 1.26 21.38
N LYS A 186 10.86 1.34 22.03
CA LYS A 186 9.59 0.83 21.45
C LYS A 186 8.70 2.02 21.15
N ARG A 187 8.29 2.14 19.89
CA ARG A 187 7.36 3.16 19.40
C ARG A 187 6.10 2.55 18.85
N TRP A 188 5.00 3.25 19.01
CA TRP A 188 3.76 2.94 18.33
C TRP A 188 3.15 4.23 17.77
N SER A 189 2.48 4.13 16.66
CA SER A 189 1.86 5.27 15.98
C SER A 189 0.63 4.84 15.21
N TYR A 190 -0.28 5.81 15.04
CA TYR A 190 -1.37 5.72 14.08
C TYR A 190 -1.05 6.65 12.93
N SER A 191 -1.32 6.21 11.71
CA SER A 191 -1.12 7.02 10.52
C SER A 191 -2.29 6.89 9.57
N GLY A 192 -2.70 8.03 9.01
CA GLY A 192 -3.55 8.10 7.83
C GLY A 192 -2.70 8.52 6.64
N SER A 193 -2.79 7.83 5.53
CA SER A 193 -2.03 8.14 4.34
C SER A 193 -2.92 8.13 3.10
N ILE A 194 -2.71 9.11 2.24
CA ILE A 194 -3.21 9.09 0.86
C ILE A 194 -2.01 8.73 0.01
N GLN A 195 -2.04 7.54 -0.57
CA GLN A 195 -1.01 7.12 -1.50
C GLN A 195 -1.36 7.69 -2.88
N GLY A 196 -0.36 8.24 -3.55
CA GLY A 196 -0.52 8.77 -4.89
C GLY A 196 -0.96 7.71 -5.91
N LEU A 197 -1.03 8.10 -7.16
CA LEU A 197 -1.40 7.21 -8.25
C LEU A 197 -0.41 6.04 -8.35
N SER A 198 -0.96 4.85 -8.42
CA SER A 198 -0.25 3.63 -8.78
C SER A 198 -0.81 3.06 -10.08
N PHE A 199 0.03 2.38 -10.84
CA PHE A 199 -0.34 1.75 -12.11
C PHE A 199 -0.29 0.25 -11.95
N ALA A 200 -1.16 -0.42 -12.71
CA ALA A 200 -1.20 -1.87 -12.73
C ALA A 200 -1.52 -2.41 -14.12
N ALA A 201 -0.87 -3.51 -14.47
CA ALA A 201 -1.22 -4.36 -15.58
C ALA A 201 -1.89 -5.63 -15.03
N THR A 202 -3.00 -6.06 -15.62
CA THR A 202 -3.74 -7.22 -15.15
C THR A 202 -3.98 -8.21 -16.28
N VAL A 203 -3.66 -9.47 -16.04
CA VAL A 203 -3.88 -10.60 -16.95
C VAL A 203 -4.98 -11.46 -16.38
N TYR A 204 -6.02 -11.74 -17.19
CA TYR A 204 -7.21 -12.52 -16.83
C TYR A 204 -7.15 -13.91 -17.48
N PHE A 205 -7.48 -14.97 -16.73
CA PHE A 205 -7.45 -16.38 -17.17
C PHE A 205 -8.53 -17.24 -16.52
#